data_7d6e582d8e432a2de5cb101bdfc44883
#
_entry.id   7d6e582d8e432a2de5cb101bdfc44883
#
_cell.length_a   1.000
_cell.length_b   1.000
_cell.length_c   1.000
_cell.angle_alpha   90.00
_cell.angle_beta   90.00
_cell.angle_gamma   90.00
#
_symmetry.space_group_name_H-M   'P 1'
#
loop_
_entity.id
_entity.type
_entity.pdbx_description
1 polymer ?
#
loop_
_entity_poly.entity_id
_entity_poly.type
_entity_poly.pdbx_seq_one_letter_code
_entity_poly.pdbx_strand_id
1 'polypeptide(L)'
;MRVNIVCSKWGTRYGPHFVNRLKNMARRNCNDRHDFHFYCYTDDADGLDPDIKVIPFPDIPDIHPKYWFGTDNFKYGMARCWDRPKTMVFNTHNFADDKPTGRFVFFDLDVIIQNDIEPLLTYNMERPTKLRSWWQDPRPMKTRKFKLAHGAYTNGSCQVWSDDQAECIWHD
;
A
#
# COMPACT_ATOMS: atom_id res chain seq x y z
N MET A 1 -9.76 -7.97 -16.71
CA MET A 1 -8.41 -7.35 -16.61
C MET A 1 -7.62 -8.06 -15.53
N ARG A 2 -6.31 -7.94 -15.53
CA ARG A 2 -5.49 -8.36 -14.39
C ARG A 2 -5.61 -7.34 -13.26
N VAL A 3 -5.87 -7.83 -12.04
CA VAL A 3 -6.03 -7.06 -10.82
C VAL A 3 -5.01 -7.52 -9.80
N ASN A 4 -4.16 -6.62 -9.37
CA ASN A 4 -3.09 -6.87 -8.43
C ASN A 4 -3.40 -6.13 -7.12
N ILE A 5 -3.82 -6.85 -6.11
CA ILE A 5 -3.99 -6.29 -4.76
C ILE A 5 -2.66 -6.40 -4.04
N VAL A 6 -2.23 -5.32 -3.42
CA VAL A 6 -0.92 -5.22 -2.76
C VAL A 6 -1.10 -4.73 -1.33
N CYS A 7 -0.39 -5.33 -0.40
CA CYS A 7 -0.27 -4.84 0.96
C CYS A 7 1.17 -4.94 1.47
N SER A 8 1.44 -4.35 2.63
CA SER A 8 2.74 -4.44 3.30
C SER A 8 2.54 -4.87 4.75
N LYS A 9 3.28 -5.90 5.18
CA LYS A 9 3.35 -6.37 6.56
C LYS A 9 4.79 -6.37 7.02
N TRP A 10 5.10 -5.72 8.12
CA TRP A 10 6.44 -5.75 8.72
C TRP A 10 6.38 -5.71 10.24
N GLY A 11 7.41 -6.24 10.86
CA GLY A 11 7.51 -6.33 12.32
C GLY A 11 6.37 -7.13 12.94
N THR A 12 6.08 -6.87 14.21
CA THR A 12 5.18 -7.70 15.03
C THR A 12 3.81 -7.10 15.30
N ARG A 13 3.54 -5.87 14.80
CA ARG A 13 2.28 -5.17 15.08
C ARG A 13 1.05 -5.87 14.49
N TYR A 14 1.19 -6.41 13.29
CA TYR A 14 0.13 -7.14 12.58
C TYR A 14 0.57 -8.58 12.33
N GLY A 15 -0.20 -9.53 12.81
CA GLY A 15 0.03 -10.95 12.53
C GLY A 15 -0.44 -11.33 11.11
N PRO A 16 -0.09 -12.53 10.62
CA PRO A 16 -0.43 -13.01 9.28
C PRO A 16 -1.93 -13.04 9.01
N HIS A 17 -2.75 -13.22 10.04
CA HIS A 17 -4.20 -13.24 9.90
C HIS A 17 -4.80 -11.93 9.37
N PHE A 18 -4.11 -10.77 9.53
CA PHE A 18 -4.56 -9.51 8.92
C PHE A 18 -4.40 -9.56 7.40
N VAL A 19 -3.28 -10.10 6.92
CA VAL A 19 -3.01 -10.26 5.48
C VAL A 19 -4.00 -11.23 4.85
N ASN A 20 -4.16 -12.43 5.45
CA ASN A 20 -5.08 -13.45 4.98
C ASN A 20 -6.53 -12.95 4.95
N ARG A 21 -6.94 -12.19 5.98
CA ARG A 21 -8.27 -11.57 6.04
C ARG A 21 -8.45 -10.51 4.95
N LEU A 22 -7.46 -9.63 4.76
CA LEU A 22 -7.50 -8.62 3.71
C LEU A 22 -7.62 -9.27 2.32
N LYS A 23 -6.81 -10.30 2.04
CA LYS A 23 -6.91 -11.08 0.79
C LYS A 23 -8.32 -11.63 0.59
N ASN A 24 -8.88 -12.27 1.62
CA ASN A 24 -10.20 -12.87 1.53
C ASN A 24 -11.31 -11.82 1.33
N MET A 25 -11.19 -10.64 1.95
CA MET A 25 -12.12 -9.55 1.72
C MET A 25 -11.99 -9.02 0.28
N ALA A 26 -10.77 -8.79 -0.20
CA ALA A 26 -10.53 -8.30 -1.55
C ALA A 26 -11.04 -9.30 -2.60
N ARG A 27 -10.74 -10.59 -2.44
CA ARG A 27 -11.19 -11.65 -3.37
C ARG A 27 -12.71 -11.74 -3.43
N ARG A 28 -13.38 -11.73 -2.29
CA ARG A 28 -14.86 -11.81 -2.21
C ARG A 28 -15.55 -10.61 -2.86
N ASN A 29 -14.92 -9.43 -2.82
CA ASN A 29 -15.46 -8.18 -3.35
C ASN A 29 -14.87 -7.80 -4.73
N CYS A 30 -14.14 -8.71 -5.37
CA CYS A 30 -13.62 -8.57 -6.73
C CYS A 30 -14.41 -9.48 -7.66
N ASN A 31 -14.87 -8.94 -8.79
CA ASN A 31 -15.61 -9.72 -9.77
C ASN A 31 -14.76 -10.86 -10.35
N ASP A 32 -15.34 -12.06 -10.51
CA ASP A 32 -14.66 -13.26 -11.01
C ASP A 32 -14.18 -13.17 -12.46
N ARG A 33 -14.67 -12.19 -13.23
CA ARG A 33 -14.15 -11.88 -14.57
C ARG A 33 -12.73 -11.33 -14.59
N HIS A 34 -12.21 -10.94 -13.42
CA HIS A 34 -10.85 -10.43 -13.29
C HIS A 34 -9.87 -11.55 -12.96
N ASP A 35 -8.68 -11.45 -13.53
CA ASP A 35 -7.52 -12.26 -13.16
C ASP A 35 -6.91 -11.67 -11.87
N PHE A 36 -7.30 -12.25 -10.73
CA PHE A 36 -7.01 -11.73 -9.41
C PHE A 36 -5.70 -12.26 -8.86
N HIS A 37 -4.80 -11.36 -8.46
CA HIS A 37 -3.53 -11.65 -7.79
C HIS A 37 -3.43 -10.87 -6.49
N PHE A 38 -2.84 -11.49 -5.47
CA PHE A 38 -2.60 -10.84 -4.19
C PHE A 38 -1.12 -10.92 -3.81
N TYR A 39 -0.53 -9.77 -3.50
CA TYR A 39 0.88 -9.61 -3.17
C TYR A 39 1.04 -9.04 -1.77
N CYS A 40 2.00 -9.57 -1.02
CA CYS A 40 2.37 -9.07 0.30
C CYS A 40 3.86 -8.79 0.37
N TYR A 41 4.22 -7.53 0.53
CA TYR A 41 5.58 -7.16 0.92
C TYR A 41 5.76 -7.46 2.41
N THR A 42 6.71 -8.31 2.75
CA THR A 42 6.90 -8.70 4.15
C THR A 42 8.33 -9.12 4.47
N ASP A 43 8.73 -8.89 5.72
CA ASP A 43 9.93 -9.41 6.36
C ASP A 43 9.72 -10.82 6.95
N ASP A 44 8.46 -11.25 7.07
CA ASP A 44 8.11 -12.53 7.65
C ASP A 44 6.82 -13.07 6.97
N ALA A 45 6.97 -14.16 6.24
CA ALA A 45 5.90 -14.83 5.51
C ALA A 45 5.20 -15.96 6.29
N ASP A 46 5.64 -16.22 7.52
CA ASP A 46 5.07 -17.33 8.30
C ASP A 46 3.58 -17.12 8.58
N GLY A 47 2.80 -18.18 8.35
CA GLY A 47 1.35 -18.18 8.52
C GLY A 47 0.54 -17.43 7.45
N LEU A 48 1.16 -17.00 6.36
CA LEU A 48 0.42 -16.49 5.20
C LEU A 48 -0.21 -17.63 4.40
N ASP A 49 -1.38 -17.37 3.81
CA ASP A 49 -2.02 -18.33 2.91
C ASP A 49 -1.13 -18.63 1.68
N PRO A 50 -1.06 -19.87 1.21
CA PRO A 50 -0.08 -20.30 0.18
C PRO A 50 -0.29 -19.67 -1.20
N ASP A 51 -1.45 -19.09 -1.47
CA ASP A 51 -1.77 -18.38 -2.72
C ASP A 51 -1.39 -16.88 -2.68
N ILE A 52 -0.88 -16.40 -1.55
CA ILE A 52 -0.33 -15.05 -1.44
C ILE A 52 1.08 -15.02 -2.05
N LYS A 53 1.29 -14.13 -3.01
CA LYS A 53 2.61 -13.91 -3.59
C LYS A 53 3.43 -13.02 -2.65
N VAL A 54 4.41 -13.64 -2.00
CA VAL A 54 5.30 -12.95 -1.06
C VAL A 54 6.39 -12.22 -1.81
N ILE A 55 6.60 -10.96 -1.46
CA ILE A 55 7.71 -10.15 -1.94
C ILE A 55 8.54 -9.74 -0.72
N PRO A 56 9.78 -10.21 -0.60
CA PRO A 56 10.65 -9.78 0.48
C PRO A 56 10.96 -8.29 0.36
N PHE A 57 11.14 -7.61 1.49
CA PHE A 57 11.65 -6.25 1.45
C PHE A 57 13.07 -6.27 0.88
N PRO A 58 13.37 -5.42 -0.12
CA PRO A 58 14.73 -5.31 -0.63
C PRO A 58 15.64 -4.73 0.45
N ASP A 59 16.91 -5.15 0.42
CA ASP A 59 17.94 -4.49 1.19
C ASP A 59 18.14 -3.06 0.63
N ILE A 60 17.85 -2.06 1.43
CA ILE A 60 18.17 -0.68 1.08
C ILE A 60 19.38 -0.26 1.91
N PRO A 61 20.56 -0.15 1.26
CA PRO A 61 21.85 0.02 1.95
C PRO A 61 21.88 1.25 2.86
N ASP A 62 21.19 2.33 2.50
CA ASP A 62 21.25 3.62 3.18
C ASP A 62 20.24 3.78 4.30
N ILE A 63 19.37 2.78 4.51
CA ILE A 63 18.35 2.85 5.56
C ILE A 63 18.63 1.78 6.61
N HIS A 64 19.12 2.22 7.75
CA HIS A 64 19.37 1.31 8.87
C HIS A 64 18.09 0.57 9.27
N PRO A 65 18.08 -0.77 9.37
CA PRO A 65 16.88 -1.59 9.66
C PRO A 65 16.06 -1.09 10.85
N LYS A 66 16.69 -0.57 11.91
CA LYS A 66 15.98 0.01 13.07
C LYS A 66 15.08 1.20 12.74
N TYR A 67 15.29 1.87 11.61
CA TYR A 67 14.45 2.99 11.15
C TYR A 67 13.27 2.52 10.28
N TRP A 68 13.38 1.31 9.75
CA TRP A 68 12.32 0.70 8.96
C TRP A 68 11.15 0.23 9.83
N PHE A 69 11.46 -0.31 11.00
CA PHE A 69 10.51 -1.05 11.83
C PHE A 69 10.01 -0.25 13.05
N GLY A 70 10.19 1.07 13.03
CA GLY A 70 9.57 1.94 14.03
C GLY A 70 9.94 1.57 15.46
N THR A 71 11.24 1.53 15.77
CA THR A 71 11.66 1.52 17.15
C THR A 71 11.33 2.88 17.79
N ASP A 72 10.94 2.87 19.05
CA ASP A 72 10.37 3.94 19.86
C ASP A 72 11.13 5.29 19.94
N ASN A 73 11.96 5.63 18.97
CA ASN A 73 12.68 6.87 18.91
C ASN A 73 11.81 8.07 18.42
N PHE A 74 10.64 8.21 19.04
CA PHE A 74 9.81 9.41 18.94
C PHE A 74 10.57 10.72 19.27
N LYS A 75 11.70 10.60 19.98
CA LYS A 75 12.47 11.73 20.50
C LYS A 75 13.11 12.64 19.44
N TYR A 76 13.27 12.18 18.21
CA TYR A 76 14.05 12.91 17.20
C TYR A 76 13.28 13.23 15.92
N GLY A 77 11.95 13.22 15.93
CA GLY A 77 11.15 13.55 14.75
C GLY A 77 11.23 12.50 13.62
N MET A 78 11.90 11.37 13.83
CA MET A 78 12.09 10.30 12.87
C MET A 78 10.89 9.33 12.79
N ALA A 79 9.85 9.55 13.56
CA ALA A 79 8.58 8.82 13.46
C ALA A 79 7.94 8.87 12.05
N ARG A 80 8.46 9.70 11.17
CA ARG A 80 7.99 9.83 9.78
C ARG A 80 8.45 8.72 8.85
N CYS A 81 9.31 7.82 9.29
CA CYS A 81 9.79 6.71 8.45
C CYS A 81 8.85 5.50 8.41
N TRP A 82 7.76 5.51 9.16
CA TRP A 82 6.78 4.41 9.19
C TRP A 82 6.13 4.15 7.83
N ASP A 83 6.02 5.16 6.99
CA ASP A 83 5.40 5.04 5.68
C ASP A 83 6.38 4.64 4.56
N ARG A 84 7.69 4.65 4.84
CA ARG A 84 8.70 4.28 3.83
C ARG A 84 8.55 2.85 3.31
N PRO A 85 8.31 1.82 4.15
CA PRO A 85 8.06 0.48 3.63
C PRO A 85 6.88 0.42 2.66
N LYS A 86 5.90 1.30 2.79
CA LYS A 86 4.78 1.38 1.86
C LYS A 86 5.17 1.91 0.48
N THR A 87 6.22 2.74 0.38
CA THR A 87 6.65 3.26 -0.93
C THR A 87 7.27 2.18 -1.80
N MET A 88 7.74 1.08 -1.20
CA MET A 88 8.32 -0.04 -1.95
C MET A 88 7.33 -0.77 -2.84
N VAL A 89 6.05 -0.67 -2.55
CA VAL A 89 5.01 -1.27 -3.40
C VAL A 89 4.97 -0.67 -4.80
N PHE A 90 5.57 0.51 -4.98
CA PHE A 90 5.67 1.16 -6.29
C PHE A 90 6.88 0.70 -7.11
N ASN A 91 7.83 -0.01 -6.49
CA ASN A 91 8.95 -0.61 -7.21
C ASN A 91 8.51 -1.92 -7.87
N THR A 92 8.06 -1.83 -9.11
CA THR A 92 7.57 -3.00 -9.85
C THR A 92 8.67 -4.00 -10.19
N HIS A 93 9.95 -3.63 -10.11
CA HIS A 93 11.08 -4.56 -10.28
C HIS A 93 11.19 -5.61 -9.17
N ASN A 94 10.59 -5.35 -8.00
CA ASN A 94 10.59 -6.32 -6.89
C ASN A 94 9.56 -7.44 -7.07
N PHE A 95 8.69 -7.36 -8.07
CA PHE A 95 7.71 -8.40 -8.35
C PHE A 95 8.34 -9.53 -9.16
N ALA A 96 9.39 -10.19 -8.69
CA ALA A 96 9.98 -11.39 -9.28
C ALA A 96 9.77 -11.55 -10.83
N ASP A 97 9.99 -12.67 -11.42
CA ASP A 97 10.16 -12.97 -12.85
C ASP A 97 9.13 -12.38 -13.84
N ASP A 98 8.00 -11.89 -13.37
CA ASP A 98 6.97 -11.24 -14.21
C ASP A 98 6.71 -9.82 -13.72
N LYS A 99 7.26 -8.81 -14.39
CA LYS A 99 6.81 -7.43 -14.19
C LYS A 99 5.29 -7.39 -14.35
N PRO A 100 4.51 -7.33 -13.26
CA PRO A 100 3.06 -7.47 -13.39
C PRO A 100 2.49 -6.23 -14.06
N THR A 101 1.67 -6.47 -15.07
CA THR A 101 0.87 -5.45 -15.73
C THR A 101 -0.54 -5.44 -15.15
N GLY A 102 -1.31 -4.42 -15.46
CA GLY A 102 -2.71 -4.30 -15.10
C GLY A 102 -2.98 -3.31 -13.97
N ARG A 103 -4.08 -3.48 -13.27
CA ARG A 103 -4.53 -2.57 -12.23
C ARG A 103 -4.00 -2.98 -10.87
N PHE A 104 -3.36 -2.05 -10.17
CA PHE A 104 -2.87 -2.23 -8.82
C PHE A 104 -3.76 -1.49 -7.82
N VAL A 105 -4.03 -2.13 -6.69
CA VAL A 105 -4.69 -1.50 -5.55
C VAL A 105 -3.91 -1.85 -4.29
N PHE A 106 -3.31 -0.86 -3.67
CA PHE A 106 -2.71 -0.99 -2.35
C PHE A 106 -3.76 -0.76 -1.27
N PHE A 107 -3.75 -1.63 -0.26
CA PHE A 107 -4.52 -1.45 0.96
C PHE A 107 -3.64 -1.59 2.20
N ASP A 108 -3.85 -0.74 3.19
CA ASP A 108 -3.35 -0.98 4.55
C ASP A 108 -4.03 -2.21 5.17
N LEU A 109 -3.34 -2.88 6.09
CA LEU A 109 -3.82 -4.14 6.70
C LEU A 109 -5.05 -3.97 7.59
N ASP A 110 -5.34 -2.76 8.03
CA ASP A 110 -6.49 -2.40 8.87
C ASP A 110 -7.70 -1.88 8.07
N VAL A 111 -7.62 -1.92 6.73
CA VAL A 111 -8.75 -1.59 5.86
C VAL A 111 -9.79 -2.71 5.89
N ILE A 112 -11.06 -2.33 5.93
CA ILE A 112 -12.20 -3.25 5.82
C ILE A 112 -12.89 -3.02 4.48
N ILE A 113 -12.88 -4.04 3.61
CA ILE A 113 -13.55 -4.02 2.32
C ILE A 113 -14.95 -4.61 2.50
N GLN A 114 -15.98 -3.78 2.35
CA GLN A 114 -17.37 -4.17 2.60
C GLN A 114 -18.17 -4.41 1.31
N ASN A 115 -17.80 -3.73 0.23
CA ASN A 115 -18.54 -3.76 -1.03
C ASN A 115 -17.61 -4.02 -2.20
N ASP A 116 -18.20 -4.16 -3.39
CA ASP A 116 -17.52 -4.31 -4.66
C ASP A 116 -16.40 -3.26 -4.83
N ILE A 117 -15.21 -3.75 -5.20
CA ILE A 117 -14.05 -2.90 -5.48
C ILE A 117 -13.98 -2.42 -6.94
N GLU A 118 -14.91 -2.81 -7.80
CA GLU A 118 -14.96 -2.40 -9.21
C GLU A 118 -14.84 -0.89 -9.42
N PRO A 119 -15.48 -0.03 -8.59
CA PRO A 119 -15.31 1.41 -8.69
C PRO A 119 -13.86 1.88 -8.52
N LEU A 120 -13.06 1.19 -7.69
CA LEU A 120 -11.63 1.50 -7.55
C LEU A 120 -10.83 1.02 -8.75
N LEU A 121 -11.21 -0.12 -9.33
CA LEU A 121 -10.52 -0.71 -10.48
C LEU A 121 -10.69 0.12 -11.76
N THR A 122 -11.83 0.78 -11.90
CA THR A 122 -12.18 1.55 -13.10
C THR A 122 -11.96 3.04 -12.96
N TYR A 123 -11.71 3.53 -11.74
CA TYR A 123 -11.54 4.97 -11.50
C TYR A 123 -10.19 5.47 -12.02
N ASN A 124 -10.24 6.51 -12.85
CA ASN A 124 -9.06 7.26 -13.33
C ASN A 124 -7.84 6.38 -13.68
N MET A 125 -8.00 5.53 -14.69
CA MET A 125 -6.96 4.57 -15.10
C MET A 125 -5.70 5.23 -15.71
N GLU A 126 -5.77 6.52 -15.98
CA GLU A 126 -4.67 7.27 -16.63
C GLU A 126 -3.62 7.79 -15.63
N ARG A 127 -3.95 7.83 -14.35
CA ARG A 127 -3.06 8.42 -13.32
C ARG A 127 -3.14 7.66 -11.98
N PRO A 128 -2.02 7.59 -11.24
CA PRO A 128 -2.05 7.10 -9.87
C PRO A 128 -3.00 7.94 -9.02
N THR A 129 -3.77 7.27 -8.19
CA THR A 129 -4.80 7.91 -7.37
C THR A 129 -4.69 7.47 -5.92
N LYS A 130 -4.86 8.42 -5.00
CA LYS A 130 -4.96 8.19 -3.55
C LYS A 130 -6.32 8.63 -3.05
N LEU A 131 -6.83 7.96 -2.02
CA LEU A 131 -8.03 8.42 -1.35
C LEU A 131 -7.80 9.77 -0.67
N ARG A 132 -8.81 10.62 -0.73
CA ARG A 132 -8.82 11.87 0.04
C ARG A 132 -9.10 11.56 1.51
N SER A 133 -8.43 12.28 2.40
CA SER A 133 -8.73 12.22 3.83
C SER A 133 -10.08 12.89 4.10
N TRP A 134 -11.11 12.10 4.41
CA TRP A 134 -12.48 12.58 4.63
C TRP A 134 -12.64 13.46 5.88
N TRP A 135 -11.73 13.29 6.85
CA TRP A 135 -11.72 14.09 8.09
C TRP A 135 -11.05 15.45 7.93
N GLN A 136 -10.57 15.76 6.73
CA GLN A 136 -9.90 17.02 6.47
C GLN A 136 -10.86 18.04 5.87
N ASP A 137 -10.65 19.29 6.26
CA ASP A 137 -11.38 20.42 5.70
C ASP A 137 -11.30 20.44 4.17
N PRO A 138 -12.44 20.42 3.46
CA PRO A 138 -12.48 20.41 2.00
C PRO A 138 -11.96 21.70 1.36
N ARG A 139 -11.70 22.77 2.14
CA ARG A 139 -11.21 24.03 1.61
C ARG A 139 -9.85 23.88 0.94
N PRO A 140 -9.58 24.63 -0.14
CA PRO A 140 -8.28 24.59 -0.81
C PRO A 140 -7.13 24.88 0.15
N MET A 141 -6.01 24.20 -0.01
CA MET A 141 -4.83 24.36 0.85
C MET A 141 -4.34 25.82 0.95
N LYS A 142 -4.54 26.62 -0.11
CA LYS A 142 -4.16 28.03 -0.17
C LYS A 142 -4.88 28.92 0.86
N THR A 143 -6.04 28.50 1.34
CA THR A 143 -6.86 29.26 2.30
C THR A 143 -6.68 28.82 3.74
N ARG A 144 -5.88 27.78 3.98
CA ARG A 144 -5.61 27.29 5.31
C ARG A 144 -4.41 28.03 5.92
N LYS A 145 -4.60 28.65 7.07
CA LYS A 145 -3.50 28.94 7.99
C LYS A 145 -3.03 27.63 8.62
N PHE A 146 -2.27 26.87 7.84
CA PHE A 146 -1.96 25.51 8.18
C PHE A 146 -0.69 25.43 9.02
N LYS A 147 -0.82 24.97 10.26
CA LYS A 147 0.29 24.37 10.98
C LYS A 147 0.38 22.93 10.46
N LEU A 148 1.44 22.61 9.76
CA LEU A 148 1.75 21.31 9.12
C LEU A 148 1.69 20.07 10.03
N ALA A 149 1.24 20.22 11.27
CA ALA A 149 1.35 19.18 12.30
C ALA A 149 0.35 18.03 12.14
N HIS A 150 -0.73 18.14 11.38
CA HIS A 150 -1.83 17.18 11.52
C HIS A 150 -2.53 16.76 10.23
N GLY A 151 -1.93 16.88 9.02
CA GLY A 151 -2.77 16.40 8.00
C GLY A 151 -2.24 16.27 6.60
N ALA A 152 -1.88 15.06 6.25
CA ALA A 152 -1.85 14.72 4.84
C ALA A 152 -3.24 14.92 4.24
N TYR A 153 -3.33 15.68 3.16
CA TYR A 153 -4.56 15.90 2.40
C TYR A 153 -5.14 14.60 1.84
N THR A 154 -4.28 13.61 1.67
CA THR A 154 -4.62 12.27 1.17
C THR A 154 -4.37 11.23 2.25
N ASN A 155 -5.19 10.18 2.23
CA ASN A 155 -5.01 8.99 3.04
C ASN A 155 -4.17 7.96 2.26
N GLY A 156 -3.14 7.43 2.89
CA GLY A 156 -2.29 6.39 2.31
C GLY A 156 -2.88 4.98 2.38
N SER A 157 -4.03 4.78 3.03
CA SER A 157 -4.59 3.45 3.27
C SER A 157 -5.17 2.77 2.02
N CYS A 158 -5.44 3.52 0.97
CA CYS A 158 -5.81 2.97 -0.33
C CYS A 158 -5.19 3.83 -1.44
N GLN A 159 -4.49 3.16 -2.34
CA GLN A 159 -3.84 3.79 -3.48
C GLN A 159 -4.05 2.90 -4.70
N VAL A 160 -4.23 3.52 -5.87
CA VAL A 160 -4.57 2.81 -7.10
C VAL A 160 -3.74 3.34 -8.25
N TRP A 161 -3.16 2.46 -9.05
CA TRP A 161 -2.39 2.81 -10.25
C TRP A 161 -2.48 1.71 -11.31
N SER A 162 -2.03 1.97 -12.51
CA SER A 162 -1.96 0.99 -13.59
C SER A 162 -0.52 0.81 -14.05
N ASP A 163 -0.14 -0.42 -14.36
CA ASP A 163 1.17 -0.78 -14.90
C ASP A 163 2.34 -0.12 -14.12
N ASP A 164 3.19 0.62 -14.80
CA ASP A 164 4.36 1.30 -14.26
C ASP A 164 4.14 2.78 -13.87
N GLN A 165 2.89 3.25 -13.89
CA GLN A 165 2.56 4.66 -13.63
C GLN A 165 3.10 5.22 -12.31
N ALA A 166 3.32 4.36 -11.32
CA ALA A 166 3.78 4.77 -10.00
C ALA A 166 5.29 4.55 -9.78
N GLU A 167 6.04 4.03 -10.74
CA GLU A 167 7.48 3.79 -10.60
C GLU A 167 8.27 5.07 -10.31
N CYS A 168 7.86 6.21 -10.85
CA CYS A 168 8.49 7.49 -10.56
C CYS A 168 8.49 7.84 -9.06
N ILE A 169 7.52 7.33 -8.29
CA ILE A 169 7.44 7.56 -6.84
C ILE A 169 8.60 6.85 -6.10
N TRP A 170 9.14 5.80 -6.70
CA TRP A 170 10.25 5.04 -6.14
C TRP A 170 11.61 5.63 -6.50
N HIS A 171 11.74 6.21 -7.70
CA HIS A 171 13.01 6.70 -8.23
C HIS A 171 13.33 8.14 -7.84
N ASP A 172 12.35 8.92 -7.35
CA ASP A 172 12.51 10.29 -6.84
C ASP A 172 12.79 10.32 -5.32
#